data_d0dd80615047e749e7d21213197df6eb
#
_entry.id   d0dd80615047e749e7d21213197df6eb
#
_cell.length_a   1.000
_cell.length_b   1.000
_cell.length_c   1.000
_cell.angle_alpha   90.00
_cell.angle_beta   90.00
_cell.angle_gamma   90.00
#
_symmetry.space_group_name_H-M   'P 1'
#
loop_
_entity.id
_entity.type
_entity.pdbx_description
1 polymer ?
#
loop_
_entity_poly.entity_id
_entity_poly.type
_entity_poly.pdbx_seq_one_letter_code
_entity_poly.pdbx_strand_id
1 'polypeptide(L)'
;LLIVTPFLLVESVFLASNLLKVPQGGYVPLLIAAAMMLVIWTWVHGSRLLAARTRNDISLEDVIKGLEVSPPHIVKGTAVFLTAEPDTAPTALLHNLKHNKVIHENNVVLTVKTANVPYVPEDMKVIYEDISPNFDRLTLKFGFMETPNVTYGLTLAKKKTGLSFEVMSTSFFLSRRTLLADGKHGMPLWQDHLFIFLNRNATNATEFFRIPTSRVVELGTQLTI
;
A
#
# COMPACT_ATOMS: atom_id res chain seq x y z
N LEU A 1 3.97 46.80 7.92
CA LEU A 1 3.23 46.99 9.17
C LEU A 1 1.98 47.87 8.95
N LEU A 2 2.06 49.08 8.36
CA LEU A 2 0.95 50.03 8.12
C LEU A 2 -0.22 49.46 7.30
N ILE A 3 0.04 48.53 6.37
CA ILE A 3 -0.99 47.88 5.55
C ILE A 3 -1.60 46.65 6.26
N VAL A 4 -0.79 45.91 7.01
CA VAL A 4 -1.25 44.64 7.67
C VAL A 4 -2.13 44.95 8.89
N THR A 5 -1.87 46.02 9.63
CA THR A 5 -2.62 46.35 10.85
C THR A 5 -4.10 46.55 10.62
N PRO A 6 -4.59 47.33 9.60
CA PRO A 6 -6.02 47.45 9.37
C PRO A 6 -6.68 46.14 8.97
N PHE A 7 -6.00 45.26 8.21
CA PHE A 7 -6.54 43.93 7.89
C PHE A 7 -6.68 43.06 9.16
N LEU A 8 -5.66 43.08 10.05
CA LEU A 8 -5.73 42.37 11.32
C LEU A 8 -6.87 42.87 12.21
N LEU A 9 -7.14 44.14 12.22
CA LEU A 9 -8.28 44.72 12.97
C LEU A 9 -9.61 44.22 12.43
N VAL A 10 -9.81 44.26 11.11
CA VAL A 10 -11.03 43.81 10.47
C VAL A 10 -11.23 42.30 10.72
N GLU A 11 -10.20 41.48 10.52
CA GLU A 11 -10.21 40.05 10.78
C GLU A 11 -10.52 39.74 12.26
N SER A 12 -9.97 40.49 13.19
CA SER A 12 -10.27 40.32 14.62
C SER A 12 -11.70 40.64 14.98
N VAL A 13 -12.31 41.69 14.36
CA VAL A 13 -13.73 42.01 14.54
C VAL A 13 -14.61 40.88 13.97
N PHE A 14 -14.29 40.36 12.78
CA PHE A 14 -15.02 39.21 12.19
C PHE A 14 -14.90 37.97 13.06
N LEU A 15 -13.70 37.65 13.58
CA LEU A 15 -13.48 36.54 14.48
C LEU A 15 -14.31 36.68 15.74
N ALA A 16 -14.28 37.85 16.40
CA ALA A 16 -15.07 38.13 17.61
C ALA A 16 -16.57 38.00 17.35
N SER A 17 -17.07 38.54 16.24
CA SER A 17 -18.46 38.44 15.84
C SER A 17 -18.89 36.98 15.60
N ASN A 18 -18.03 36.15 15.00
CA ASN A 18 -18.31 34.73 14.77
C ASN A 18 -18.23 33.92 16.07
N LEU A 19 -17.33 34.25 17.00
CA LEU A 19 -17.25 33.59 18.30
C LEU A 19 -18.54 33.79 19.13
N LEU A 20 -19.17 34.97 19.05
CA LEU A 20 -20.45 35.24 19.70
C LEU A 20 -21.60 34.37 19.18
N LYS A 21 -21.51 33.86 17.94
CA LYS A 21 -22.49 32.96 17.31
C LYS A 21 -22.31 31.49 17.72
N VAL A 22 -21.17 31.12 18.31
CA VAL A 22 -20.90 29.74 18.70
C VAL A 22 -21.99 29.17 19.62
N PRO A 23 -22.40 29.85 20.72
CA PRO A 23 -23.49 29.35 21.58
C PRO A 23 -24.85 29.33 20.90
N GLN A 24 -25.04 30.10 19.81
CA GLN A 24 -26.31 30.24 19.08
C GLN A 24 -26.46 29.21 17.92
N GLY A 25 -25.62 28.15 17.91
CA GLY A 25 -25.67 27.10 16.89
C GLY A 25 -24.37 26.94 16.08
N GLY A 26 -23.41 27.89 16.20
CA GLY A 26 -22.09 27.81 15.55
C GLY A 26 -21.20 26.69 16.11
N TYR A 27 -21.58 26.07 17.24
CA TYR A 27 -20.90 24.89 17.78
C TYR A 27 -21.07 23.64 16.92
N VAL A 28 -22.18 23.53 16.14
CA VAL A 28 -22.47 22.34 15.33
C VAL A 28 -21.40 22.09 14.26
N PRO A 29 -21.05 23.08 13.40
CA PRO A 29 -19.94 22.92 12.46
C PRO A 29 -18.60 22.64 13.14
N LEU A 30 -18.34 23.20 14.32
CA LEU A 30 -17.12 22.95 15.08
C LEU A 30 -17.05 21.52 15.60
N LEU A 31 -18.15 20.95 16.08
CA LEU A 31 -18.23 19.55 16.49
C LEU A 31 -18.01 18.61 15.30
N ILE A 32 -18.59 18.91 14.15
CA ILE A 32 -18.39 18.13 12.93
C ILE A 32 -16.90 18.19 12.51
N ALA A 33 -16.32 19.39 12.50
CA ALA A 33 -14.91 19.56 12.17
C ALA A 33 -14.00 18.81 13.15
N ALA A 34 -14.27 18.88 14.46
CA ALA A 34 -13.53 18.15 15.48
C ALA A 34 -13.63 16.64 15.29
N ALA A 35 -14.81 16.11 14.99
CA ALA A 35 -15.01 14.71 14.70
C ALA A 35 -14.25 14.27 13.45
N MET A 36 -14.28 15.04 12.37
CA MET A 36 -13.53 14.77 11.15
C MET A 36 -12.01 14.81 11.41
N MET A 37 -11.51 15.79 12.15
CA MET A 37 -10.10 15.87 12.52
C MET A 37 -9.66 14.67 13.37
N LEU A 38 -10.49 14.19 14.28
CA LEU A 38 -10.22 13.01 15.08
C LEU A 38 -10.10 11.76 14.21
N VAL A 39 -11.01 11.57 13.24
CA VAL A 39 -10.95 10.45 12.27
C VAL A 39 -9.67 10.53 11.43
N ILE A 40 -9.35 11.70 10.87
CA ILE A 40 -8.14 11.91 10.06
C ILE A 40 -6.88 11.67 10.90
N TRP A 41 -6.84 12.23 12.10
CA TRP A 41 -5.70 12.05 13.01
C TRP A 41 -5.50 10.57 13.38
N THR A 42 -6.59 9.85 13.71
CA THR A 42 -6.55 8.41 13.99
C THR A 42 -6.01 7.62 12.79
N TRP A 43 -6.50 7.94 11.58
CA TRP A 43 -6.03 7.29 10.35
C TRP A 43 -4.54 7.53 10.11
N VAL A 44 -4.08 8.77 10.17
CA VAL A 44 -2.68 9.13 9.93
C VAL A 44 -1.76 8.52 10.97
N HIS A 45 -2.16 8.57 12.26
CA HIS A 45 -1.37 8.01 13.35
C HIS A 45 -1.29 6.49 13.27
N GLY A 46 -2.42 5.82 13.12
CA GLY A 46 -2.50 4.36 12.98
C GLY A 46 -1.75 3.84 11.74
N SER A 47 -1.85 4.55 10.61
CA SER A 47 -1.11 4.19 9.40
C SER A 47 0.40 4.31 9.58
N ARG A 48 0.89 5.31 10.31
CA ARG A 48 2.32 5.46 10.63
C ARG A 48 2.81 4.34 11.55
N LEU A 49 2.05 4.00 12.59
CA LEU A 49 2.37 2.88 13.49
C LEU A 49 2.40 1.56 12.72
N LEU A 50 1.40 1.33 11.87
CA LEU A 50 1.34 0.14 11.04
C LEU A 50 2.53 0.05 10.08
N ALA A 51 2.89 1.14 9.41
CA ALA A 51 4.05 1.20 8.52
C ALA A 51 5.35 0.92 9.26
N ALA A 52 5.56 1.52 10.45
CA ALA A 52 6.74 1.29 11.26
C ALA A 52 6.90 -0.17 11.70
N ARG A 53 5.79 -0.87 11.99
CA ARG A 53 5.81 -2.28 12.40
C ARG A 53 5.91 -3.27 11.26
N THR A 54 5.49 -2.84 10.08
CA THR A 54 5.47 -3.70 8.89
C THR A 54 6.73 -3.53 8.06
N ARG A 55 7.55 -2.54 8.40
CA ARG A 55 8.80 -2.32 7.70
C ARG A 55 9.66 -3.56 7.84
N ASN A 56 9.82 -4.26 6.73
CA ASN A 56 10.70 -5.41 6.64
C ASN A 56 12.02 -4.90 6.07
N ASP A 57 13.06 -4.89 6.86
CA ASP A 57 14.39 -4.38 6.44
C ASP A 57 15.21 -5.47 5.73
N ILE A 58 14.59 -6.64 5.40
CA ILE A 58 15.28 -7.71 4.70
C ILE A 58 15.35 -7.34 3.21
N SER A 59 16.56 -7.19 2.70
CA SER A 59 16.80 -6.92 1.27
C SER A 59 16.32 -8.10 0.41
N LEU A 60 15.68 -7.80 -0.71
CA LEU A 60 15.30 -8.82 -1.68
C LEU A 60 16.52 -9.56 -2.22
N GLU A 61 17.59 -8.84 -2.48
CA GLU A 61 18.85 -9.40 -3.01
C GLU A 61 19.51 -10.37 -2.03
N ASP A 62 19.47 -10.08 -0.72
CA ASP A 62 20.05 -10.97 0.28
C ASP A 62 19.24 -12.27 0.40
N VAL A 63 17.92 -12.18 0.26
CA VAL A 63 17.04 -13.38 0.20
C VAL A 63 17.40 -14.22 -1.03
N ILE A 64 17.51 -13.59 -2.20
CA ILE A 64 17.83 -14.30 -3.45
C ILE A 64 19.19 -14.98 -3.37
N LYS A 65 20.23 -14.29 -2.87
CA LYS A 65 21.55 -14.91 -2.63
C LYS A 65 21.46 -16.11 -1.67
N GLY A 66 20.66 -16.00 -0.62
CA GLY A 66 20.43 -17.11 0.30
C GLY A 66 19.75 -18.32 -0.37
N LEU A 67 18.83 -18.07 -1.30
CA LEU A 67 18.14 -19.12 -2.07
C LEU A 67 19.06 -19.79 -3.11
N GLU A 68 20.05 -19.06 -3.65
CA GLU A 68 21.06 -19.64 -4.54
C GLU A 68 21.99 -20.61 -3.81
N VAL A 69 22.33 -20.29 -2.53
CA VAL A 69 23.17 -21.18 -1.69
C VAL A 69 22.40 -22.41 -1.22
N SER A 70 21.12 -22.26 -0.91
CA SER A 70 20.25 -23.35 -0.44
C SER A 70 18.92 -23.31 -1.18
N PRO A 71 18.88 -23.83 -2.42
CA PRO A 71 17.69 -23.74 -3.26
C PRO A 71 16.53 -24.56 -2.66
N PRO A 72 15.34 -23.95 -2.51
CA PRO A 72 14.14 -24.66 -2.13
C PRO A 72 13.61 -25.48 -3.31
N HIS A 73 12.55 -26.25 -3.07
CA HIS A 73 11.90 -26.97 -4.16
C HIS A 73 11.27 -25.98 -5.17
N ILE A 74 11.59 -26.18 -6.46
CA ILE A 74 11.06 -25.34 -7.55
C ILE A 74 9.83 -25.99 -8.14
N VAL A 75 8.72 -25.26 -8.18
CA VAL A 75 7.46 -25.68 -8.81
C VAL A 75 7.25 -24.97 -10.14
N LYS A 76 6.61 -25.65 -11.09
CA LYS A 76 6.35 -25.09 -12.41
C LYS A 76 5.41 -23.89 -12.36
N GLY A 77 5.64 -22.92 -13.24
CA GLY A 77 4.79 -21.77 -13.45
C GLY A 77 5.35 -20.46 -12.92
N THR A 78 4.49 -19.44 -12.86
CA THR A 78 4.88 -18.08 -12.48
C THR A 78 4.17 -17.64 -11.19
N ALA A 79 4.92 -17.11 -10.25
CA ALA A 79 4.43 -16.43 -9.06
C ALA A 79 4.68 -14.93 -9.14
N VAL A 80 3.66 -14.12 -8.89
CA VAL A 80 3.77 -12.67 -8.79
C VAL A 80 3.55 -12.26 -7.33
N PHE A 81 4.57 -11.71 -6.69
CA PHE A 81 4.53 -11.23 -5.31
C PHE A 81 4.34 -9.72 -5.30
N LEU A 82 3.18 -9.24 -4.85
CA LEU A 82 2.90 -7.81 -4.75
C LEU A 82 3.56 -7.21 -3.51
N THR A 83 4.25 -6.09 -3.71
CA THR A 83 4.88 -5.30 -2.65
C THR A 83 4.74 -3.81 -2.89
N ALA A 84 4.78 -3.03 -1.83
CA ALA A 84 4.84 -1.56 -1.92
C ALA A 84 6.28 -1.06 -2.17
N GLU A 85 7.29 -1.81 -1.72
CA GLU A 85 8.70 -1.45 -1.82
C GLU A 85 9.46 -2.49 -2.66
N PRO A 86 10.06 -2.08 -3.79
CA PRO A 86 10.69 -3.01 -4.73
C PRO A 86 12.01 -3.61 -4.23
N ASP A 87 12.69 -2.94 -3.28
CA ASP A 87 14.03 -3.34 -2.82
C ASP A 87 13.99 -4.27 -1.61
N THR A 88 12.83 -4.41 -0.98
CA THR A 88 12.62 -5.29 0.17
C THR A 88 11.94 -6.60 -0.24
N ALA A 89 12.29 -7.69 0.45
CA ALA A 89 11.65 -8.97 0.20
C ALA A 89 10.16 -8.92 0.55
N PRO A 90 9.26 -9.26 -0.39
CA PRO A 90 7.82 -9.27 -0.13
C PRO A 90 7.47 -10.18 1.04
N THR A 91 6.66 -9.69 1.97
CA THR A 91 6.21 -10.51 3.12
C THR A 91 5.55 -11.81 2.65
N ALA A 92 4.79 -11.76 1.56
CA ALA A 92 4.16 -12.95 0.97
C ALA A 92 5.21 -13.97 0.48
N LEU A 93 6.33 -13.52 -0.12
CA LEU A 93 7.43 -14.40 -0.51
C LEU A 93 8.07 -15.07 0.71
N LEU A 94 8.39 -14.29 1.75
CA LEU A 94 8.99 -14.81 2.97
C LEU A 94 8.08 -15.84 3.68
N HIS A 95 6.77 -15.58 3.72
CA HIS A 95 5.80 -16.53 4.28
C HIS A 95 5.68 -17.79 3.42
N ASN A 96 5.67 -17.66 2.10
CA ASN A 96 5.66 -18.81 1.19
C ASN A 96 6.90 -19.69 1.39
N LEU A 97 8.08 -19.08 1.49
CA LEU A 97 9.33 -19.79 1.77
C LEU A 97 9.32 -20.46 3.15
N LYS A 98 8.87 -19.75 4.17
CA LYS A 98 8.84 -20.25 5.55
C LYS A 98 7.93 -21.47 5.71
N HIS A 99 6.74 -21.43 5.12
CA HIS A 99 5.69 -22.43 5.38
C HIS A 99 5.63 -23.50 4.29
N ASN A 100 5.71 -23.13 3.02
CA ASN A 100 5.60 -24.05 1.89
C ASN A 100 6.97 -24.56 1.41
N LYS A 101 8.07 -23.82 1.70
CA LYS A 101 9.46 -24.17 1.31
C LYS A 101 9.64 -24.36 -0.20
N VAL A 102 8.88 -23.61 -0.99
CA VAL A 102 8.91 -23.66 -2.46
C VAL A 102 9.06 -22.28 -3.06
N ILE A 103 9.64 -22.22 -4.26
CA ILE A 103 9.58 -21.09 -5.19
C ILE A 103 9.02 -21.58 -6.52
N HIS A 104 8.62 -20.66 -7.40
CA HIS A 104 8.22 -21.00 -8.76
C HIS A 104 9.42 -20.89 -9.71
N GLU A 105 9.29 -21.46 -10.91
CA GLU A 105 10.29 -21.30 -11.98
C GLU A 105 10.54 -19.83 -12.28
N ASN A 106 9.46 -19.02 -12.31
CA ASN A 106 9.51 -17.59 -12.51
C ASN A 106 8.86 -16.87 -11.33
N ASN A 107 9.61 -16.06 -10.60
CA ASN A 107 9.10 -15.26 -9.49
C ASN A 107 9.23 -13.78 -9.82
N VAL A 108 8.13 -13.07 -9.87
CA VAL A 108 8.10 -11.64 -10.20
C VAL A 108 7.75 -10.83 -8.97
N VAL A 109 8.64 -9.97 -8.53
CA VAL A 109 8.38 -8.98 -7.49
C VAL A 109 7.73 -7.76 -8.15
N LEU A 110 6.44 -7.60 -7.94
CA LEU A 110 5.63 -6.56 -8.58
C LEU A 110 5.34 -5.40 -7.64
N THR A 111 5.72 -4.20 -8.07
CA THR A 111 5.35 -2.94 -7.39
C THR A 111 4.49 -2.09 -8.30
N VAL A 112 3.40 -1.53 -7.77
CA VAL A 112 2.55 -0.58 -8.49
C VAL A 112 2.74 0.81 -7.86
N LYS A 113 3.18 1.78 -8.67
CA LYS A 113 3.43 3.17 -8.25
C LYS A 113 2.52 4.15 -8.97
N THR A 114 1.97 5.10 -8.22
CA THR A 114 1.24 6.24 -8.79
C THR A 114 2.23 7.35 -9.09
N ALA A 115 2.26 7.81 -10.34
CA ALA A 115 3.10 8.93 -10.78
C ALA A 115 2.40 10.27 -10.53
N ASN A 116 3.20 11.35 -10.38
CA ASN A 116 2.69 12.71 -10.18
C ASN A 116 2.24 13.39 -11.49
N VAL A 117 1.78 12.60 -12.46
CA VAL A 117 1.22 13.04 -13.73
C VAL A 117 -0.17 12.43 -13.93
N PRO A 118 -1.09 13.09 -14.65
CA PRO A 118 -2.44 12.56 -14.84
C PRO A 118 -2.45 11.18 -15.53
N TYR A 119 -1.66 11.05 -16.59
CA TYR A 119 -1.55 9.83 -17.40
C TYR A 119 -0.08 9.53 -17.68
N VAL A 120 0.30 8.26 -17.61
CA VAL A 120 1.65 7.79 -17.96
C VAL A 120 1.62 7.17 -19.36
N PRO A 121 2.51 7.58 -20.29
CA PRO A 121 2.66 6.93 -21.59
C PRO A 121 2.96 5.43 -21.47
N GLU A 122 2.49 4.61 -22.41
CA GLU A 122 2.61 3.14 -22.33
C GLU A 122 4.06 2.65 -22.26
N ASP A 123 4.95 3.31 -22.97
CA ASP A 123 6.39 3.03 -22.99
C ASP A 123 7.07 3.26 -21.65
N MET A 124 6.53 4.17 -20.82
CA MET A 124 7.03 4.50 -19.48
C MET A 124 6.30 3.76 -18.35
N LYS A 125 5.21 3.05 -18.65
CA LYS A 125 4.41 2.34 -17.63
C LYS A 125 5.15 1.17 -17.01
N VAL A 126 6.08 0.54 -17.73
CA VAL A 126 6.74 -0.69 -17.33
C VAL A 126 8.23 -0.45 -17.16
N ILE A 127 8.72 -0.67 -15.95
CA ILE A 127 10.15 -0.78 -15.64
C ILE A 127 10.39 -2.23 -15.24
N TYR A 128 11.30 -2.87 -15.96
CA TYR A 128 11.67 -4.27 -15.76
C TYR A 128 13.16 -4.36 -15.43
N GLU A 129 13.49 -5.24 -14.51
CA GLU A 129 14.85 -5.56 -14.10
C GLU A 129 14.95 -7.07 -13.84
N ASP A 130 15.86 -7.71 -14.54
CA ASP A 130 16.25 -9.10 -14.31
C ASP A 130 17.23 -9.14 -13.13
N ILE A 131 16.88 -9.84 -12.05
CA ILE A 131 17.74 -9.92 -10.85
C ILE A 131 18.53 -11.23 -10.84
N SER A 132 17.85 -12.34 -11.19
CA SER A 132 18.46 -13.66 -11.20
C SER A 132 17.64 -14.61 -12.09
N PRO A 133 18.16 -15.80 -12.45
CA PRO A 133 17.46 -16.72 -13.38
C PRO A 133 16.02 -17.06 -13.00
N ASN A 134 15.65 -16.92 -11.73
CA ASN A 134 14.30 -17.23 -11.25
C ASN A 134 13.57 -16.03 -10.66
N PHE A 135 14.17 -14.82 -10.64
CA PHE A 135 13.59 -13.64 -10.01
C PHE A 135 13.70 -12.40 -10.88
N ASP A 136 12.57 -11.81 -11.15
CA ASP A 136 12.39 -10.56 -11.87
C ASP A 136 11.80 -9.48 -10.96
N ARG A 137 12.21 -8.22 -11.19
CA ARG A 137 11.56 -7.05 -10.57
C ARG A 137 10.78 -6.30 -11.63
N LEU A 138 9.51 -6.06 -11.34
CA LEU A 138 8.62 -5.33 -12.24
C LEU A 138 7.96 -4.16 -11.50
N THR A 139 8.14 -2.95 -12.01
CA THR A 139 7.43 -1.78 -11.51
C THR A 139 6.46 -1.27 -12.56
N LEU A 140 5.17 -1.23 -12.19
CA LEU A 140 4.12 -0.64 -13.00
C LEU A 140 3.83 0.78 -12.51
N LYS A 141 3.86 1.75 -13.42
CA LYS A 141 3.53 3.16 -13.16
C LYS A 141 2.22 3.53 -13.80
N PHE A 142 1.32 4.13 -13.01
CA PHE A 142 0.05 4.69 -13.47
C PHE A 142 -0.06 6.15 -13.05
N GLY A 143 -0.66 6.98 -13.88
CA GLY A 143 -0.96 8.35 -13.53
C GLY A 143 -2.06 8.44 -12.46
N PHE A 144 -2.16 9.58 -11.77
CA PHE A 144 -3.15 9.72 -10.67
C PHE A 144 -4.61 9.78 -11.16
N MET A 145 -4.86 9.99 -12.47
CA MET A 145 -6.18 9.89 -13.10
C MET A 145 -6.44 8.53 -13.76
N GLU A 146 -5.48 7.61 -13.72
CA GLU A 146 -5.63 6.27 -14.26
C GLU A 146 -6.07 5.29 -13.17
N THR A 147 -6.90 4.32 -13.56
CA THR A 147 -7.22 3.19 -12.68
C THR A 147 -6.14 2.13 -12.87
N PRO A 148 -5.36 1.79 -11.83
CA PRO A 148 -4.34 0.74 -11.93
C PRO A 148 -4.95 -0.60 -12.36
N ASN A 149 -4.31 -1.25 -13.34
CA ASN A 149 -4.71 -2.57 -13.82
C ASN A 149 -3.47 -3.44 -14.02
N VAL A 150 -3.26 -4.35 -13.08
CA VAL A 150 -2.09 -5.24 -13.07
C VAL A 150 -2.09 -6.17 -14.29
N THR A 151 -3.24 -6.73 -14.65
CA THR A 151 -3.35 -7.61 -15.82
C THR A 151 -2.93 -6.91 -17.12
N TYR A 152 -3.37 -5.67 -17.30
CA TYR A 152 -2.94 -4.84 -18.44
C TYR A 152 -1.44 -4.52 -18.38
N GLY A 153 -0.93 -4.15 -17.20
CA GLY A 153 0.49 -3.88 -16.99
C GLY A 153 1.38 -5.09 -17.31
N LEU A 154 0.97 -6.30 -16.91
CA LEU A 154 1.67 -7.55 -17.24
C LEU A 154 1.64 -7.84 -18.75
N THR A 155 0.54 -7.53 -19.43
CA THR A 155 0.46 -7.66 -20.90
C THR A 155 1.44 -6.72 -21.60
N LEU A 156 1.57 -5.49 -21.11
CA LEU A 156 2.58 -4.54 -21.62
C LEU A 156 4.01 -5.02 -21.32
N ALA A 157 4.25 -5.55 -20.12
CA ALA A 157 5.55 -6.11 -19.75
C ALA A 157 5.94 -7.27 -20.68
N LYS A 158 5.01 -8.20 -20.94
CA LYS A 158 5.23 -9.28 -21.92
C LYS A 158 5.65 -8.79 -23.29
N LYS A 159 4.98 -7.76 -23.81
CA LYS A 159 5.32 -7.17 -25.12
C LYS A 159 6.70 -6.52 -25.13
N LYS A 160 7.11 -5.90 -24.02
CA LYS A 160 8.36 -5.13 -23.92
C LYS A 160 9.58 -5.99 -23.64
N THR A 161 9.43 -7.04 -22.82
CA THR A 161 10.56 -7.84 -22.30
C THR A 161 10.64 -9.24 -22.90
N GLY A 162 9.60 -9.69 -23.60
CA GLY A 162 9.52 -11.08 -24.09
C GLY A 162 9.22 -12.13 -23.03
N LEU A 163 9.00 -11.72 -21.78
CA LEU A 163 8.66 -12.62 -20.66
C LEU A 163 7.34 -13.36 -20.96
N SER A 164 7.37 -14.67 -20.85
CA SER A 164 6.19 -15.48 -21.10
C SER A 164 5.28 -15.55 -19.86
N PHE A 165 4.57 -14.45 -19.60
CA PHE A 165 3.49 -14.48 -18.61
C PHE A 165 2.22 -14.99 -19.28
N GLU A 166 1.74 -16.12 -18.86
CA GLU A 166 0.35 -16.52 -19.07
C GLU A 166 -0.43 -16.16 -17.81
N VAL A 167 -1.25 -15.12 -17.86
CA VAL A 167 -2.06 -14.67 -16.71
C VAL A 167 -2.89 -15.82 -16.14
N MET A 168 -3.32 -16.76 -16.98
CA MET A 168 -4.12 -17.92 -16.57
C MET A 168 -3.31 -19.01 -15.83
N SER A 169 -1.98 -19.03 -15.96
CA SER A 169 -1.07 -19.95 -15.23
C SER A 169 -0.29 -19.25 -14.12
N THR A 170 -0.52 -17.93 -13.93
CA THR A 170 0.17 -17.12 -12.94
C THR A 170 -0.59 -17.08 -11.61
N SER A 171 0.10 -17.28 -10.51
CA SER A 171 -0.44 -17.12 -9.15
C SER A 171 0.01 -15.78 -8.56
N PHE A 172 -0.95 -15.00 -8.03
CA PHE A 172 -0.70 -13.71 -7.42
C PHE A 172 -0.68 -13.85 -5.90
N PHE A 173 0.45 -13.59 -5.29
CA PHE A 173 0.63 -13.66 -3.84
C PHE A 173 0.55 -12.28 -3.23
N LEU A 174 -0.44 -12.08 -2.35
CA LEU A 174 -0.66 -10.85 -1.61
C LEU A 174 -0.53 -11.09 -0.12
N SER A 175 0.06 -10.14 0.60
CA SER A 175 0.05 -10.14 2.05
C SER A 175 -1.19 -9.41 2.56
N ARG A 176 -2.07 -10.13 3.28
CA ARG A 176 -3.21 -9.55 3.99
C ARG A 176 -2.91 -9.43 5.47
N ARG A 177 -3.13 -8.25 6.04
CA ARG A 177 -2.88 -7.99 7.45
C ARG A 177 -4.18 -7.95 8.22
N THR A 178 -4.27 -8.73 9.29
CA THR A 178 -5.36 -8.65 10.27
C THR A 178 -4.85 -7.90 11.49
N LEU A 179 -5.47 -6.77 11.79
CA LEU A 179 -5.09 -5.92 12.90
C LEU A 179 -5.85 -6.32 14.16
N LEU A 180 -5.13 -6.41 15.29
CA LEU A 180 -5.66 -6.69 16.62
C LEU A 180 -5.36 -5.50 17.52
N ALA A 181 -6.39 -5.05 18.27
CA ALA A 181 -6.25 -3.96 19.23
C ALA A 181 -5.67 -4.51 20.53
N ASP A 182 -4.68 -3.83 21.14
CA ASP A 182 -4.17 -4.18 22.48
C ASP A 182 -4.00 -2.99 23.43
N GLY A 183 -4.10 -1.75 22.93
CA GLY A 183 -4.01 -0.52 23.70
C GLY A 183 -2.66 -0.24 24.36
N LYS A 184 -1.62 -1.02 24.05
CA LYS A 184 -0.30 -0.92 24.69
C LYS A 184 0.75 -0.28 23.80
N HIS A 185 0.46 -0.14 22.53
CA HIS A 185 1.47 0.11 21.50
C HIS A 185 1.31 1.45 20.77
N GLY A 186 0.91 2.49 21.45
CA GLY A 186 0.97 3.87 20.94
C GLY A 186 -0.37 4.55 20.69
N MET A 187 -1.48 3.79 20.70
CA MET A 187 -2.84 4.34 20.67
C MET A 187 -3.68 3.78 21.83
N PRO A 188 -4.64 4.54 22.37
CA PRO A 188 -5.60 4.02 23.32
C PRO A 188 -6.59 3.06 22.62
N LEU A 189 -7.14 2.08 23.34
CA LEU A 189 -8.02 1.03 22.80
C LEU A 189 -9.16 1.53 21.92
N TRP A 190 -9.80 2.66 22.27
CA TRP A 190 -10.88 3.21 21.47
C TRP A 190 -10.39 3.69 20.09
N GLN A 191 -9.17 4.21 20.04
CA GLN A 191 -8.55 4.70 18.81
C GLN A 191 -8.07 3.51 17.95
N ASP A 192 -7.54 2.44 18.55
CA ASP A 192 -7.24 1.17 17.88
C ASP A 192 -8.49 0.62 17.19
N HIS A 193 -9.61 0.53 17.92
CA HIS A 193 -10.87 0.05 17.35
C HIS A 193 -11.37 0.91 16.19
N LEU A 194 -11.28 2.25 16.32
CA LEU A 194 -11.63 3.17 15.25
C LEU A 194 -10.74 2.97 14.03
N PHE A 195 -9.42 2.87 14.22
CA PHE A 195 -8.46 2.62 13.13
C PHE A 195 -8.72 1.28 12.45
N ILE A 196 -8.94 0.21 13.21
CA ILE A 196 -9.26 -1.13 12.66
C ILE A 196 -10.56 -1.08 11.86
N PHE A 197 -11.58 -0.37 12.35
CA PHE A 197 -12.84 -0.18 11.62
C PHE A 197 -12.60 0.55 10.28
N LEU A 198 -11.85 1.65 10.28
CA LEU A 198 -11.51 2.40 9.07
C LEU A 198 -10.70 1.54 8.09
N ASN A 199 -9.71 0.80 8.60
CA ASN A 199 -8.85 -0.07 7.78
C ASN A 199 -9.62 -1.22 7.13
N ARG A 200 -10.58 -1.82 7.83
CA ARG A 200 -11.45 -2.88 7.27
C ARG A 200 -12.37 -2.39 6.16
N ASN A 201 -12.76 -1.11 6.21
CA ASN A 201 -13.60 -0.48 5.19
C ASN A 201 -12.79 0.16 4.05
N ALA A 202 -11.46 0.13 4.12
CA ALA A 202 -10.61 0.57 3.02
C ALA A 202 -10.64 -0.43 1.87
N THR A 203 -10.47 0.08 0.64
CA THR A 203 -10.47 -0.75 -0.57
C THR A 203 -9.39 -1.83 -0.51
N ASN A 204 -9.75 -3.06 -0.86
CA ASN A 204 -8.83 -4.18 -0.91
C ASN A 204 -7.88 -4.06 -2.11
N ALA A 205 -6.60 -4.42 -1.93
CA ALA A 205 -5.58 -4.35 -2.98
C ALA A 205 -5.94 -5.18 -4.23
N THR A 206 -6.56 -6.35 -4.04
CA THR A 206 -7.00 -7.24 -5.14
C THR A 206 -7.99 -6.53 -6.05
N GLU A 207 -8.97 -5.84 -5.46
CA GLU A 207 -10.00 -5.10 -6.18
C GLU A 207 -9.44 -3.82 -6.80
N PHE A 208 -8.64 -3.07 -6.03
CA PHE A 208 -8.04 -1.81 -6.48
C PHE A 208 -7.11 -2.00 -7.69
N PHE A 209 -6.31 -3.06 -7.70
CA PHE A 209 -5.38 -3.37 -8.79
C PHE A 209 -5.96 -4.25 -9.90
N ARG A 210 -7.24 -4.59 -9.82
CA ARG A 210 -7.95 -5.45 -10.79
C ARG A 210 -7.21 -6.76 -11.07
N ILE A 211 -6.83 -7.46 -10.01
CA ILE A 211 -6.17 -8.76 -10.10
C ILE A 211 -7.24 -9.84 -10.26
N PRO A 212 -7.04 -10.87 -11.13
CA PRO A 212 -7.98 -11.97 -11.27
C PRO A 212 -8.18 -12.73 -9.95
N THR A 213 -9.36 -12.64 -9.35
CA THR A 213 -9.66 -13.18 -8.01
C THR A 213 -9.44 -14.70 -7.90
N SER A 214 -9.65 -15.45 -9.00
CA SER A 214 -9.44 -16.89 -9.05
C SER A 214 -7.96 -17.31 -9.01
N ARG A 215 -7.03 -16.37 -9.09
CA ARG A 215 -5.57 -16.59 -9.13
C ARG A 215 -4.84 -15.97 -7.96
N VAL A 216 -5.56 -15.42 -7.01
CA VAL A 216 -5.00 -14.76 -5.83
C VAL A 216 -4.83 -15.75 -4.69
N VAL A 217 -3.63 -15.74 -4.09
CA VAL A 217 -3.30 -16.41 -2.84
C VAL A 217 -3.04 -15.33 -1.81
N GLU A 218 -3.95 -15.16 -0.85
CA GLU A 218 -3.78 -14.21 0.25
C GLU A 218 -3.08 -14.90 1.42
N LEU A 219 -1.90 -14.40 1.79
CA LEU A 219 -1.16 -14.86 2.97
C LEU A 219 -1.42 -13.91 4.13
N GLY A 220 -2.16 -14.39 5.12
CA GLY A 220 -2.59 -13.63 6.29
C GLY A 220 -1.48 -13.50 7.35
N THR A 221 -1.22 -12.26 7.80
CA THR A 221 -0.41 -11.98 8.99
C THR A 221 -1.26 -11.26 10.02
N GLN A 222 -1.13 -11.62 11.29
CA GLN A 222 -1.76 -10.91 12.40
C GLN A 222 -0.77 -9.91 13.01
N LEU A 223 -1.21 -8.68 13.20
CA LEU A 223 -0.43 -7.60 13.80
C LEU A 223 -1.24 -6.94 14.92
N THR A 224 -0.65 -6.79 16.07
CA THR A 224 -1.20 -5.98 17.17
C THR A 224 -0.79 -4.52 17.00
N ILE A 225 -1.68 -3.60 17.24
CA ILE A 225 -1.45 -2.14 17.17
C ILE A 225 -1.87 -1.48 18.47
#